data_840a97d2d316a11500659a43f4ac4f03
#
_entry.id   840a97d2d316a11500659a43f4ac4f03
#
_cell.length_a   1.000
_cell.length_b   1.000
_cell.length_c   1.000
_cell.angle_alpha   90.00
_cell.angle_beta   90.00
_cell.angle_gamma   90.00
#
_symmetry.space_group_name_H-M   'P 1'
#
loop_
_entity.id
_entity.type
_entity.pdbx_description
1 polymer ?
#
loop_
_entity_poly.entity_id
_entity_poly.type
_entity_poly.pdbx_seq_one_letter_code
_entity_poly.pdbx_strand_id
1 'polypeptide(L)'
;MSWKKLTVITCILFFFAALPLPGPAEPAAAPLRLETGDPPLVALTFDDGPRGATTGPLLDGLALREVPATFFLVGERIQGNEELIRRMALDGHQIGVHTYGHVILKSL
;
A
#
# COMPACT_ATOMS: atom_id res chain seq x y z
N MET A 1 30.61 -7.83 43.18
CA MET A 1 29.74 -7.73 41.99
C MET A 1 30.41 -8.47 40.84
N SER A 2 29.80 -9.52 40.33
CA SER A 2 30.42 -10.38 39.29
C SER A 2 30.49 -9.65 37.97
N TRP A 3 31.64 -9.63 37.32
CA TRP A 3 31.91 -9.04 35.98
C TRP A 3 30.94 -9.52 34.88
N LYS A 4 30.34 -10.69 35.07
CA LYS A 4 29.37 -11.27 34.14
C LYS A 4 28.07 -10.48 34.06
N LYS A 5 27.68 -9.79 35.13
CA LYS A 5 26.44 -8.96 35.12
C LYS A 5 26.63 -7.61 34.40
N LEU A 6 27.86 -7.09 34.39
CA LEU A 6 28.17 -5.81 33.77
C LEU A 6 28.15 -5.92 32.23
N THR A 7 28.65 -7.06 31.71
CA THR A 7 28.72 -7.30 30.27
C THR A 7 27.32 -7.42 29.64
N VAL A 8 26.36 -8.03 30.32
CA VAL A 8 24.97 -8.19 29.83
C VAL A 8 24.25 -6.85 29.76
N ILE A 9 24.45 -5.98 30.77
CA ILE A 9 23.80 -4.64 30.80
C ILE A 9 24.38 -3.75 29.69
N THR A 10 25.67 -3.83 29.42
CA THR A 10 26.33 -3.05 28.36
C THR A 10 25.86 -3.48 26.97
N CYS A 11 25.65 -4.78 26.71
CA CYS A 11 25.11 -5.28 25.45
C CYS A 11 23.65 -4.86 25.21
N ILE A 12 22.81 -4.84 26.25
CA ILE A 12 21.40 -4.43 26.14
C ILE A 12 21.30 -2.92 25.83
N LEU A 13 22.13 -2.09 26.45
CA LEU A 13 22.15 -0.65 26.17
C LEU A 13 22.64 -0.32 24.75
N PHE A 14 23.60 -1.10 24.20
CA PHE A 14 24.07 -0.89 22.84
C PHE A 14 23.07 -1.34 21.77
N PHE A 15 22.22 -2.34 22.06
CA PHE A 15 21.20 -2.81 21.13
C PHE A 15 20.01 -1.83 20.99
N PHE A 16 19.74 -1.04 22.05
CA PHE A 16 18.66 -0.04 22.00
C PHE A 16 19.04 1.26 21.29
N ALA A 17 20.36 1.54 21.14
CA ALA A 17 20.85 2.75 20.48
C ALA A 17 20.91 2.66 18.94
N ALA A 18 20.63 1.49 18.36
CA ALA A 18 20.78 1.23 16.92
C ALA A 18 19.45 1.13 16.15
N LEU A 19 18.31 1.49 16.76
CA LEU A 19 17.05 1.60 16.02
C LEU A 19 17.12 2.88 15.16
N PRO A 20 17.07 2.78 13.83
CA PRO A 20 17.01 3.97 12.99
C PRO A 20 15.75 4.76 13.34
N LEU A 21 15.93 6.04 13.63
CA LEU A 21 14.81 6.96 13.74
C LEU A 21 14.02 6.93 12.42
N PRO A 22 12.68 6.94 12.45
CA PRO A 22 11.91 7.10 11.22
C PRO A 22 12.39 8.37 10.52
N GLY A 23 12.84 8.21 9.28
CA GLY A 23 13.20 9.34 8.43
C GLY A 23 12.02 10.30 8.27
N PRO A 24 12.25 11.55 7.85
CA PRO A 24 11.17 12.46 7.54
C PRO A 24 10.21 11.78 6.55
N ALA A 25 8.92 11.89 6.81
CA ALA A 25 7.90 11.37 5.90
C ALA A 25 8.16 11.94 4.50
N GLU A 26 8.24 11.06 3.51
CA GLU A 26 8.41 11.49 2.13
C GLU A 26 7.24 12.40 1.75
N PRO A 27 7.48 13.60 1.19
CA PRO A 27 6.39 14.50 0.84
C PRO A 27 5.46 13.78 -0.14
N ALA A 28 4.16 13.89 0.10
CA ALA A 28 3.15 13.35 -0.81
C ALA A 28 3.47 13.78 -2.24
N ALA A 29 3.48 12.82 -3.17
CA ALA A 29 3.78 13.09 -4.57
C ALA A 29 2.90 14.24 -5.09
N ALA A 30 3.52 15.23 -5.71
CA ALA A 30 2.78 16.33 -6.32
C ALA A 30 1.81 15.77 -7.38
N PRO A 31 0.62 16.38 -7.53
CA PRO A 31 -0.33 15.93 -8.54
C PRO A 31 0.32 16.02 -9.94
N LEU A 32 0.15 14.96 -10.72
CA LEU A 32 0.61 14.95 -12.10
C LEU A 32 -0.16 16.00 -12.90
N ARG A 33 0.56 16.94 -13.53
CA ARG A 33 0.01 17.88 -14.49
C ARG A 33 0.48 17.50 -15.89
N LEU A 34 -0.46 17.40 -16.80
CA LEU A 34 -0.15 17.24 -18.22
C LEU A 34 0.12 18.64 -18.81
N GLU A 35 1.29 18.79 -19.42
CA GLU A 35 1.65 20.01 -20.15
C GLU A 35 1.27 19.87 -21.63
N THR A 36 1.10 21.00 -22.28
CA THR A 36 0.80 21.00 -23.73
C THR A 36 1.97 20.38 -24.50
N GLY A 37 1.71 19.25 -25.17
CA GLY A 37 2.75 18.52 -25.89
C GLY A 37 3.15 17.18 -25.25
N ASP A 38 2.67 16.87 -24.03
CA ASP A 38 2.84 15.56 -23.44
C ASP A 38 2.06 14.48 -24.23
N PRO A 39 2.55 13.23 -24.27
CA PRO A 39 1.79 12.15 -24.85
C PRO A 39 0.48 11.95 -24.06
N PRO A 40 -0.61 11.50 -24.71
CA PRO A 40 -1.86 11.21 -24.01
C PRO A 40 -1.64 10.14 -22.95
N LEU A 41 -2.04 10.42 -21.70
CA LEU A 41 -1.97 9.48 -20.59
C LEU A 41 -3.37 8.97 -20.24
N VAL A 42 -3.43 7.71 -19.83
CA VAL A 42 -4.65 7.07 -19.33
C VAL A 42 -4.39 6.56 -17.93
N ALA A 43 -5.27 6.89 -16.99
CA ALA A 43 -5.27 6.30 -15.67
C ALA A 43 -6.27 5.14 -15.63
N LEU A 44 -5.81 3.95 -15.25
CA LEU A 44 -6.69 2.80 -15.02
C LEU A 44 -7.13 2.78 -13.56
N THR A 45 -8.45 2.70 -13.34
CA THR A 45 -9.03 2.58 -12.00
C THR A 45 -9.98 1.39 -11.96
N PHE A 46 -10.00 0.69 -10.83
CA PHE A 46 -10.87 -0.46 -10.57
C PHE A 46 -11.56 -0.29 -9.24
N ASP A 47 -12.88 -0.27 -9.27
CA ASP A 47 -13.72 -0.10 -8.09
C ASP A 47 -14.24 -1.46 -7.59
N ASP A 48 -14.87 -1.46 -6.40
CA ASP A 48 -15.58 -2.60 -5.82
C ASP A 48 -14.73 -3.82 -5.43
N GLY A 49 -13.42 -3.75 -5.51
CA GLY A 49 -12.54 -4.82 -5.01
C GLY A 49 -12.38 -4.86 -3.50
N PRO A 50 -11.61 -5.83 -2.99
CA PRO A 50 -11.09 -7.00 -3.70
C PRO A 50 -12.14 -8.11 -3.86
N ARG A 51 -11.96 -8.97 -4.86
CA ARG A 51 -12.75 -10.19 -5.06
C ARG A 51 -11.82 -11.34 -5.44
N GLY A 52 -11.80 -12.42 -4.65
CA GLY A 52 -10.86 -13.53 -4.82
C GLY A 52 -10.82 -14.10 -6.23
N ALA A 53 -11.98 -14.28 -6.86
CA ALA A 53 -12.07 -14.91 -8.19
C ALA A 53 -11.58 -14.01 -9.34
N THR A 54 -11.64 -12.69 -9.22
CA THR A 54 -11.40 -11.76 -10.32
C THR A 54 -10.16 -10.90 -10.14
N THR A 55 -9.86 -10.51 -8.91
CA THR A 55 -8.76 -9.57 -8.62
C THR A 55 -7.39 -10.21 -8.88
N GLY A 56 -7.21 -11.50 -8.54
CA GLY A 56 -5.95 -12.22 -8.82
C GLY A 56 -5.61 -12.24 -10.30
N PRO A 57 -6.49 -12.76 -11.18
CA PRO A 57 -6.27 -12.74 -12.63
C PRO A 57 -6.08 -11.33 -13.22
N LEU A 58 -6.75 -10.31 -12.67
CA LEU A 58 -6.53 -8.93 -13.07
C LEU A 58 -5.12 -8.45 -12.77
N LEU A 59 -4.63 -8.71 -11.55
CA LEU A 59 -3.26 -8.37 -11.16
C LEU A 59 -2.22 -9.11 -12.03
N ASP A 60 -2.48 -10.37 -12.39
CA ASP A 60 -1.61 -11.11 -13.31
C ASP A 60 -1.54 -10.42 -14.68
N GLY A 61 -2.68 -9.97 -15.20
CA GLY A 61 -2.77 -9.28 -16.46
C GLY A 61 -2.08 -7.90 -16.46
N LEU A 62 -2.17 -7.16 -15.37
CA LEU A 62 -1.50 -5.87 -15.19
C LEU A 62 0.02 -6.06 -15.06
N ALA A 63 0.46 -7.02 -14.23
CA ALA A 63 1.87 -7.32 -14.04
C ALA A 63 2.55 -7.75 -15.35
N LEU A 64 1.89 -8.61 -16.15
CA LEU A 64 2.43 -9.06 -17.44
C LEU A 64 2.66 -7.88 -18.41
N ARG A 65 1.94 -6.79 -18.25
CA ARG A 65 2.00 -5.60 -19.10
C ARG A 65 2.75 -4.43 -18.46
N GLU A 66 3.23 -4.62 -17.24
CA GLU A 66 3.90 -3.56 -16.44
C GLU A 66 3.04 -2.29 -16.32
N VAL A 67 1.73 -2.47 -16.18
CA VAL A 67 0.77 -1.36 -16.11
C VAL A 67 0.35 -1.10 -14.67
N PRO A 68 0.70 0.06 -14.09
CA PRO A 68 0.19 0.46 -12.79
C PRO A 68 -1.28 0.87 -12.89
N ALA A 69 -2.02 0.69 -11.78
CA ALA A 69 -3.43 1.04 -11.69
C ALA A 69 -3.78 1.55 -10.29
N THR A 70 -4.99 2.08 -10.13
CA THR A 70 -5.55 2.44 -8.83
C THR A 70 -6.73 1.54 -8.52
N PHE A 71 -6.76 0.96 -7.32
CA PHE A 71 -7.85 0.13 -6.82
C PHE A 71 -8.60 0.84 -5.70
N PHE A 72 -9.88 1.10 -5.88
CA PHE A 72 -10.75 1.64 -4.83
C PHE A 72 -11.48 0.47 -4.15
N LEU A 73 -11.08 0.17 -2.91
CA LEU A 73 -11.49 -1.03 -2.20
C LEU A 73 -12.68 -0.78 -1.28
N VAL A 74 -13.62 -1.71 -1.27
CA VAL A 74 -14.75 -1.75 -0.33
C VAL A 74 -14.28 -2.41 0.97
N GLY A 75 -14.42 -1.71 2.09
CA GLY A 75 -13.86 -2.11 3.37
C GLY A 75 -14.29 -3.51 3.84
N GLU A 76 -15.58 -3.84 3.73
CA GLU A 76 -16.11 -5.15 4.13
C GLU A 76 -15.54 -6.34 3.32
N ARG A 77 -14.96 -6.07 2.15
CA ARG A 77 -14.36 -7.10 1.27
C ARG A 77 -12.88 -7.34 1.54
N ILE A 78 -12.29 -6.60 2.46
CA ILE A 78 -10.87 -6.73 2.81
C ILE A 78 -10.62 -8.05 3.53
N GLN A 79 -11.49 -8.41 4.48
CA GLN A 79 -11.34 -9.62 5.26
C GLN A 79 -11.33 -10.87 4.38
N GLY A 80 -10.27 -11.67 4.49
CA GLY A 80 -10.03 -12.87 3.69
C GLY A 80 -9.41 -12.60 2.31
N ASN A 81 -9.11 -11.34 1.97
CA ASN A 81 -8.46 -10.94 0.73
C ASN A 81 -7.18 -10.12 0.95
N GLU A 82 -6.61 -10.18 2.16
CA GLU A 82 -5.46 -9.36 2.58
C GLU A 82 -4.23 -9.60 1.69
N GLU A 83 -4.06 -10.84 1.21
CA GLU A 83 -2.95 -11.17 0.30
C GLU A 83 -3.06 -10.47 -1.06
N LEU A 84 -4.27 -10.31 -1.58
CA LEU A 84 -4.49 -9.56 -2.82
C LEU A 84 -4.14 -8.09 -2.64
N ILE A 85 -4.48 -7.51 -1.48
CA ILE A 85 -4.17 -6.11 -1.16
C ILE A 85 -2.66 -5.92 -0.99
N ARG A 86 -2.00 -6.84 -0.29
CA ARG A 86 -0.55 -6.81 -0.17
C ARG A 86 0.12 -6.90 -1.54
N ARG A 87 -0.38 -7.79 -2.40
CA ARG A 87 0.11 -7.93 -3.76
C ARG A 87 -0.08 -6.65 -4.56
N MET A 88 -1.26 -5.99 -4.52
CA MET A 88 -1.48 -4.69 -5.17
C MET A 88 -0.40 -3.67 -4.79
N ALA A 89 -0.09 -3.56 -3.50
CA ALA A 89 0.93 -2.63 -3.02
C ALA A 89 2.34 -3.01 -3.51
N LEU A 90 2.70 -4.29 -3.50
CA LEU A 90 4.00 -4.78 -3.96
C LEU A 90 4.18 -4.63 -5.47
N ASP A 91 3.12 -4.80 -6.25
CA ASP A 91 3.12 -4.62 -7.70
C ASP A 91 3.09 -3.12 -8.11
N GLY A 92 3.10 -2.20 -7.14
CA GLY A 92 3.18 -0.75 -7.40
C GLY A 92 1.85 -0.08 -7.73
N HIS A 93 0.73 -0.73 -7.45
CA HIS A 93 -0.60 -0.13 -7.63
C HIS A 93 -0.94 0.82 -6.49
N GLN A 94 -1.76 1.82 -6.78
CA GLN A 94 -2.35 2.69 -5.76
C GLN A 94 -3.60 2.06 -5.17
N ILE A 95 -3.82 2.30 -3.86
CA ILE A 95 -4.99 1.79 -3.14
C ILE A 95 -5.75 2.97 -2.56
N GLY A 96 -7.04 3.06 -2.89
CA GLY A 96 -7.98 4.03 -2.39
C GLY A 96 -9.14 3.37 -1.65
N VAL A 97 -10.04 4.18 -1.10
CA VAL A 97 -11.20 3.73 -0.33
C VAL A 97 -12.47 3.91 -1.15
N HIS A 98 -13.33 2.87 -1.17
CA HIS A 98 -14.63 2.90 -1.84
C HIS A 98 -15.79 2.66 -0.85
N THR A 99 -15.79 3.40 0.27
CA THR A 99 -16.64 3.21 1.46
C THR A 99 -16.43 1.85 2.14
N TYR A 100 -17.00 1.67 3.33
CA TYR A 100 -16.90 0.39 4.02
C TYR A 100 -17.86 -0.65 3.45
N GLY A 101 -19.15 -0.31 3.31
CA GLY A 101 -20.22 -1.22 2.89
C GLY A 101 -20.81 -0.89 1.52
N HIS A 102 -20.08 -0.17 0.65
CA HIS A 102 -20.52 0.22 -0.69
C HIS A 102 -21.88 0.96 -0.68
N VAL A 103 -22.06 1.85 0.30
CA VAL A 103 -23.31 2.61 0.47
C VAL A 103 -23.36 3.87 -0.39
N ILE A 104 -24.55 4.27 -0.79
CA ILE A 104 -24.80 5.54 -1.48
C ILE A 104 -24.71 6.68 -0.46
N LEU A 105 -23.67 7.51 -0.52
CA LEU A 105 -23.40 8.57 0.45
C LEU A 105 -24.51 9.64 0.57
N LYS A 106 -25.37 9.78 -0.44
CA LYS A 106 -26.53 10.68 -0.39
C LYS A 106 -27.64 10.23 0.55
N SER A 107 -27.53 9.01 1.08
CA SER A 107 -28.54 8.37 1.94
C SER A 107 -28.14 8.40 3.42
N LEU A 108 -27.06 9.09 3.77
CA LEU A 108 -26.56 9.25 5.13
C LEU A 108 -27.04 10.54 5.77
#